data_602efad5a4507e4348481d35c7dad660
#
_entry.id   602efad5a4507e4348481d35c7dad660
#
_cell.length_a   1.000
_cell.length_b   1.000
_cell.length_c   1.000
_cell.angle_alpha   90.00
_cell.angle_beta   90.00
_cell.angle_gamma   90.00
#
_symmetry.space_group_name_H-M   'P 1'
#
loop_
_entity.id
_entity.type
_entity.pdbx_description
1 polymer ?
#
loop_
_entity_poly.entity_id
_entity_poly.type
_entity_poly.pdbx_seq_one_letter_code
_entity_poly.pdbx_strand_id
1 'polypeptide(L)'
;VLMTGIQNENILLFDPYYWDKPYEQKDILMDDKHPREYNRIVPFKYFNQENKETIYALGPLEEREAVLIFNEKTRTVPEEVIEYFI
;
A
#
# COMPACT_ATOMS: atom_id res chain seq x y z
N VAL A 1 5.68 0.65 -5.52
CA VAL A 1 5.70 1.04 -4.09
C VAL A 1 5.88 -0.20 -3.22
N LEU A 2 6.34 -0.01 -2.03
CA LEU A 2 6.54 -1.07 -1.06
C LEU A 2 5.57 -0.86 0.11
N MET A 3 4.68 -1.82 0.34
CA MET A 3 3.78 -1.80 1.49
C MET A 3 4.55 -2.33 2.70
N THR A 4 4.66 -1.51 3.75
CA THR A 4 5.48 -1.82 4.92
C THR A 4 4.67 -2.08 6.18
N GLY A 5 3.38 -1.78 6.18
CA GLY A 5 2.55 -2.04 7.35
C GLY A 5 1.09 -1.63 7.15
N ILE A 6 0.32 -1.92 8.17
CA ILE A 6 -1.10 -1.57 8.25
C ILE A 6 -1.35 -0.89 9.58
N GLN A 7 -2.07 0.22 9.56
CA GLN A 7 -2.49 0.94 10.77
C GLN A 7 -3.95 1.30 10.63
N ASN A 8 -4.81 0.64 11.41
CA ASN A 8 -6.27 0.75 11.28
C ASN A 8 -6.71 0.39 9.85
N GLU A 9 -7.37 1.29 9.14
CA GLU A 9 -7.82 1.08 7.76
C GLU A 9 -6.85 1.66 6.72
N ASN A 10 -5.66 2.05 7.16
CA ASN A 10 -4.64 2.64 6.30
C ASN A 10 -3.53 1.65 5.99
N ILE A 11 -2.99 1.74 4.79
CA ILE A 11 -1.77 1.06 4.39
C ILE A 11 -0.62 2.03 4.58
N LEU A 12 0.42 1.58 5.28
CA LEU A 12 1.68 2.28 5.38
C LEU A 12 2.55 1.81 4.23
N LEU A 13 3.07 2.73 3.44
CA LEU A 13 3.88 2.35 2.29
C LEU A 13 5.07 3.28 2.10
N PHE A 14 6.08 2.75 1.43
CA PHE A 14 7.20 3.52 0.95
C PHE A 14 7.06 3.71 -0.55
N ASP A 15 6.93 4.97 -0.97
CA ASP A 15 6.88 5.38 -2.35
C ASP A 15 8.15 6.18 -2.64
N PRO A 16 9.06 5.68 -3.48
CA PRO A 16 10.29 6.39 -3.79
C PRO A 16 10.09 7.62 -4.66
N TYR A 17 8.91 7.80 -5.22
CA TYR A 17 8.62 8.95 -6.06
C TYR A 17 8.54 10.22 -5.21
N TYR A 18 9.38 11.20 -5.53
CA TYR A 18 9.34 12.48 -4.85
C TYR A 18 8.11 13.28 -5.30
N TRP A 19 7.33 13.73 -4.32
CA TRP A 19 6.12 14.50 -4.57
C TRP A 19 6.13 15.73 -3.66
N ASP A 20 6.10 16.91 -4.23
CA ASP A 20 6.23 18.17 -3.52
C ASP A 20 4.89 18.88 -3.27
N LYS A 21 3.79 18.25 -3.63
CA LYS A 21 2.44 18.81 -3.48
C LYS A 21 1.55 17.86 -2.69
N PRO A 22 0.55 18.38 -1.97
CA PRO A 22 -0.48 17.53 -1.38
C PRO A 22 -1.22 16.74 -2.46
N TYR A 23 -1.67 15.53 -2.12
CA TYR A 23 -2.56 14.78 -3.00
C TYR A 23 -3.94 15.45 -3.06
N GLU A 24 -4.65 15.23 -4.16
CA GLU A 24 -6.05 15.68 -4.28
C GLU A 24 -6.93 15.06 -3.20
N GLN A 25 -6.68 13.78 -2.89
CA GLN A 25 -7.32 13.08 -1.80
C GLN A 25 -6.68 13.52 -0.49
N LYS A 26 -7.43 14.22 0.34
CA LYS A 26 -6.90 14.82 1.58
C LYS A 26 -6.53 13.79 2.65
N ASP A 27 -7.05 12.59 2.56
CA ASP A 27 -6.74 11.49 3.48
C ASP A 27 -5.57 10.61 3.02
N ILE A 28 -4.93 10.94 1.90
CA ILE A 28 -3.62 10.37 1.54
C ILE A 28 -2.56 11.30 2.14
N LEU A 29 -1.83 10.80 3.11
CA LEU A 29 -0.88 11.59 3.89
C LEU A 29 0.56 11.27 3.50
N MET A 30 1.38 12.30 3.44
CA MET A 30 2.83 12.18 3.32
C MET A 30 3.45 12.25 4.71
N ASP A 31 4.44 11.40 4.96
CA ASP A 31 5.16 11.33 6.23
C ASP A 31 6.66 11.41 5.97
N ASP A 32 7.36 12.27 6.70
CA ASP A 32 8.82 12.43 6.61
C ASP A 32 9.54 12.03 7.91
N LYS A 33 8.80 11.51 8.89
CA LYS A 33 9.33 11.19 10.23
C LYS A 33 9.80 9.75 10.36
N HIS A 34 9.46 8.90 9.40
CA HIS A 34 9.75 7.46 9.46
C HIS A 34 10.46 6.99 8.18
N PRO A 35 11.60 7.59 7.81
CA PRO A 35 12.19 7.41 6.48
C PRO A 35 12.67 5.98 6.18
N ARG A 36 12.79 5.15 7.21
CA ARG A 36 13.18 3.74 7.05
C ARG A 36 12.01 2.78 7.07
N GLU A 37 10.81 3.28 7.29
CA GLU A 37 9.61 2.45 7.44
C GLU A 37 8.57 2.76 6.38
N TYR A 38 8.14 4.01 6.32
CA TYR A 38 7.13 4.44 5.36
C TYR A 38 7.20 5.95 5.15
N ASN A 39 6.72 6.41 4.02
CA ASN A 39 6.60 7.83 3.73
C ASN A 39 5.21 8.23 3.21
N ARG A 40 4.28 7.29 3.15
CA ARG A 40 2.89 7.55 2.78
C ARG A 40 1.96 6.76 3.69
N ILE A 41 0.83 7.37 4.02
CA ILE A 41 -0.27 6.73 4.74
C ILE A 41 -1.48 6.84 3.83
N VAL A 42 -1.98 5.70 3.34
CA VAL A 42 -3.02 5.69 2.30
C VAL A 42 -4.17 4.79 2.75
N PRO A 43 -5.40 5.32 2.83
CA PRO A 43 -6.56 4.50 3.14
C PRO A 43 -6.70 3.32 2.18
N PHE A 44 -7.00 2.15 2.72
CA PHE A 44 -7.13 0.92 1.94
C PHE A 44 -8.15 1.05 0.80
N LYS A 45 -9.19 1.83 0.99
CA LYS A 45 -10.23 2.05 -0.02
C LYS A 45 -9.69 2.50 -1.38
N TYR A 46 -8.56 3.24 -1.39
CA TYR A 46 -7.97 3.71 -2.65
C TYR A 46 -7.28 2.59 -3.42
N PHE A 47 -6.71 1.62 -2.73
CA PHE A 47 -6.14 0.45 -3.39
C PHE A 47 -7.21 -0.44 -4.00
N ASN A 48 -8.35 -0.56 -3.34
CA ASN A 48 -9.43 -1.46 -3.73
C ASN A 48 -10.39 -0.81 -4.73
N GLN A 49 -9.85 -0.08 -5.69
CA GLN A 49 -10.62 0.52 -6.78
C GLN A 49 -10.34 -0.21 -8.08
N GLU A 50 -11.40 -0.65 -8.76
CA GLU A 50 -11.28 -1.27 -10.08
C GLU A 50 -10.95 -0.22 -11.14
N ASN A 51 -11.51 0.98 -11.01
CA ASN A 51 -11.18 2.13 -11.84
C ASN A 51 -9.94 2.80 -11.25
N LYS A 52 -9.00 3.14 -12.10
CA LYS A 52 -7.75 3.78 -11.67
C LYS A 52 -7.95 5.28 -11.46
N GLU A 53 -8.84 5.65 -10.56
CA GLU A 53 -9.17 7.04 -10.25
C GLU A 53 -8.11 7.71 -9.36
N THR A 54 -7.39 6.91 -8.59
CA THR A 54 -6.30 7.41 -7.76
C THR A 54 -4.98 6.76 -8.17
N ILE A 55 -3.88 7.41 -7.79
CA ILE A 55 -2.53 6.93 -8.12
C ILE A 55 -2.24 5.54 -7.53
N TYR A 56 -2.91 5.18 -6.43
CA TYR A 56 -2.67 3.89 -5.75
C TYR A 56 -3.72 2.83 -6.08
N ALA A 57 -4.67 3.10 -6.95
CA ALA A 57 -5.69 2.13 -7.32
C ALA A 57 -5.07 0.92 -8.02
N LEU A 58 -5.46 -0.27 -7.58
CA LEU A 58 -4.93 -1.53 -8.13
C LEU A 58 -5.59 -1.94 -9.44
N GLY A 59 -6.74 -1.35 -9.76
CA GLY A 59 -7.46 -1.66 -10.98
C GLY A 59 -8.31 -2.92 -10.89
N PRO A 60 -8.69 -3.51 -12.03
CA PRO A 60 -9.53 -4.71 -12.06
C PRO A 60 -8.90 -5.88 -11.31
N LEU A 61 -9.75 -6.69 -10.67
CA LEU A 61 -9.29 -7.79 -9.82
C LEU A 61 -8.36 -8.77 -10.55
N GLU A 62 -8.65 -9.06 -11.80
CA GLU A 62 -7.87 -10.00 -12.61
C GLU A 62 -6.49 -9.48 -13.00
N GLU A 63 -6.23 -8.19 -12.84
CA GLU A 63 -4.95 -7.56 -13.16
C GLU A 63 -4.07 -7.31 -11.94
N ARG A 64 -4.57 -7.60 -10.74
CA ARG A 64 -3.85 -7.30 -9.51
C ARG A 64 -2.75 -8.30 -9.23
N GLU A 65 -1.56 -7.80 -8.96
CA GLU A 65 -0.39 -8.60 -8.64
C GLU A 65 0.34 -8.02 -7.42
N ALA A 66 0.96 -8.90 -6.66
CA ALA A 66 1.80 -8.50 -5.53
C ALA A 66 2.95 -9.48 -5.37
N VAL A 67 4.09 -8.96 -4.91
CA VAL A 67 5.25 -9.77 -4.53
C VAL A 67 5.43 -9.65 -3.03
N LEU A 68 5.49 -10.78 -2.35
CA LEU A 68 5.71 -10.85 -0.91
C LEU A 68 7.19 -11.01 -0.61
N ILE A 69 7.69 -10.18 0.30
CA ILE A 69 9.08 -10.22 0.71
C ILE A 69 9.11 -10.59 2.19
N PHE A 70 9.83 -11.68 2.51
CA PHE A 70 9.92 -12.21 3.86
C PHE A 70 11.34 -12.09 4.39
N ASN A 71 11.43 -12.07 5.72
CA ASN A 71 12.66 -12.36 6.43
C ASN A 71 12.43 -13.51 7.41
N GLU A 72 13.47 -13.93 8.13
CA GLU A 72 13.38 -15.06 9.07
C GLU A 72 12.31 -14.88 10.16
N LYS A 73 11.97 -13.64 10.48
CA LYS A 73 10.99 -13.32 11.52
C LYS A 73 9.57 -13.21 10.99
N THR A 74 9.40 -13.14 9.68
CA THR A 74 8.09 -13.01 9.07
C THR A 74 7.37 -14.36 9.08
N ARG A 75 6.19 -14.38 9.66
CA ARG A 75 5.33 -15.58 9.67
C ARG A 75 4.09 -15.31 8.85
N THR A 76 3.87 -16.13 7.86
CA THR A 76 2.63 -16.14 7.09
C THR A 76 2.18 -17.58 6.90
N VAL A 77 0.87 -17.77 6.89
CA VAL A 77 0.27 -19.02 6.49
C VAL A 77 -0.06 -18.91 5.01
N PRO A 78 0.41 -19.83 4.15
CA PRO A 78 0.22 -19.73 2.71
C PRO A 78 -1.24 -19.52 2.29
N GLU A 79 -2.18 -20.15 2.97
CA GLU A 79 -3.61 -20.01 2.71
C GLU A 79 -4.08 -18.58 2.97
N GLU A 80 -3.60 -17.93 4.02
CA GLU A 80 -3.93 -16.54 4.33
C GLU A 80 -3.38 -15.60 3.27
N VAL A 81 -2.17 -15.86 2.82
CA VAL A 81 -1.55 -15.06 1.75
C VAL A 81 -2.37 -15.14 0.48
N ILE A 82 -2.83 -16.32 0.11
CA ILE A 82 -3.67 -16.54 -1.07
C ILE A 82 -4.97 -15.74 -0.96
N GLU A 83 -5.62 -15.74 0.20
CA GLU A 83 -6.87 -15.01 0.41
C GLU A 83 -6.72 -13.50 0.20
N TYR A 84 -5.58 -12.94 0.55
CA TYR A 84 -5.35 -11.48 0.44
C TYR A 84 -4.91 -11.03 -0.94
N PHE A 85 -4.32 -11.89 -1.74
CA PHE A 85 -3.68 -11.49 -2.99
C PHE A 85 -4.23 -12.16 -4.24
N ILE A 86 -5.20 -12.99 -4.09
CA ILE A 86 -6.00 -13.51 -5.18
C ILE A 86 -7.31 -12.74 -5.22
#